data_5a40b9fe627e8813d7ac2c88d0c5f549
#
_entry.id   5a40b9fe627e8813d7ac2c88d0c5f549
#
_cell.length_a   1.000
_cell.length_b   1.000
_cell.length_c   1.000
_cell.angle_alpha   90.00
_cell.angle_beta   90.00
_cell.angle_gamma   90.00
#
_symmetry.space_group_name_H-M   'P 1'
#
loop_
_entity.id
_entity.type
_entity.pdbx_description
1 polymer ?
#
loop_
_entity_poly.entity_id
_entity_poly.type
_entity_poly.pdbx_seq_one_letter_code
_entity_poly.pdbx_strand_id
1 'polypeptide(L)'
;MLDDYDFIDQYGDEMYQEGDTVHCILVKGENSTDGILVNSEGSGYARYAAYFPAAQSCLNEQQQEQQAQPQRREITQEELAEIYAQHVLWAYGPEGAGEQAVFSDCVLSGLDMRGMQFNNAIFWNTVLEQMDMQSAGVCFGEFQGAQFINCNMDHLCADEADFKDCSFDGCSLRGAKMLHCNLANTYFRDTLLDNANLQDSCIDGMKVSEDMLVKADTRNVFFGESDWIAQTSPDCEPTMQMGGM
;
A
#
# COMPACT_ATOMS: atom_id res chain seq x y z
N MET A 1 -1.27 -23.20 15.17
CA MET A 1 -1.89 -23.55 16.45
C MET A 1 -0.95 -24.53 17.12
N LEU A 2 -0.28 -24.15 18.21
CA LEU A 2 0.54 -25.05 19.01
C LEU A 2 -0.40 -25.72 20.01
N ASP A 3 -0.98 -26.84 19.62
CA ASP A 3 -1.76 -27.67 20.54
C ASP A 3 -0.76 -28.43 21.43
N ASP A 4 -0.97 -28.42 22.74
CA ASP A 4 -0.34 -29.25 23.77
C ASP A 4 1.06 -28.87 24.27
N TYR A 5 1.40 -27.60 24.44
CA TYR A 5 2.56 -27.20 25.24
C TYR A 5 2.15 -26.24 26.35
N ASP A 6 2.28 -26.68 27.59
CA ASP A 6 2.24 -25.82 28.77
C ASP A 6 3.52 -24.98 28.79
N PHE A 7 3.40 -23.67 28.57
CA PHE A 7 4.51 -22.74 28.71
C PHE A 7 4.60 -22.33 30.17
N ILE A 8 5.67 -22.73 30.81
CA ILE A 8 5.98 -22.38 32.18
C ILE A 8 7.12 -21.36 32.13
N ASP A 9 6.97 -20.23 32.85
CA ASP A 9 8.05 -19.26 32.94
C ASP A 9 9.23 -19.82 33.76
N GLN A 10 10.34 -19.07 33.84
CA GLN A 10 11.52 -19.48 34.61
C GLN A 10 11.25 -19.66 36.14
N TYR A 11 10.09 -19.23 36.60
CA TYR A 11 9.63 -19.33 37.99
C TYR A 11 8.55 -20.43 38.18
N GLY A 12 8.13 -21.08 37.08
CA GLY A 12 7.16 -22.18 37.11
C GLY A 12 5.69 -21.74 36.97
N ASP A 13 5.43 -20.50 36.62
CA ASP A 13 4.07 -19.98 36.40
C ASP A 13 3.62 -20.20 34.95
N GLU A 14 2.37 -20.60 34.76
CA GLU A 14 1.75 -20.70 33.42
C GLU A 14 1.55 -19.30 32.87
N MET A 15 2.26 -18.96 31.79
CA MET A 15 2.19 -17.64 31.16
C MET A 15 1.10 -17.50 30.11
N TYR A 16 0.61 -18.61 29.54
CA TYR A 16 -0.39 -18.63 28.48
C TYR A 16 -1.40 -19.75 28.66
N GLN A 17 -2.65 -19.49 28.31
CA GLN A 17 -3.73 -20.47 28.32
C GLN A 17 -4.07 -20.96 26.92
N GLU A 18 -4.74 -22.13 26.83
CA GLU A 18 -5.25 -22.67 25.57
C GLU A 18 -6.11 -21.61 24.85
N GLY A 19 -5.74 -21.28 23.59
CA GLY A 19 -6.42 -20.28 22.78
C GLY A 19 -5.72 -18.93 22.66
N ASP A 20 -4.63 -18.70 23.40
CA ASP A 20 -3.84 -17.48 23.27
C ASP A 20 -3.06 -17.47 21.96
N THR A 21 -3.05 -16.33 21.26
CA THR A 21 -2.23 -16.14 20.07
C THR A 21 -0.84 -15.66 20.47
N VAL A 22 0.17 -16.48 20.22
CA VAL A 22 1.55 -16.18 20.55
C VAL A 22 2.36 -15.95 19.28
N HIS A 23 3.04 -14.82 19.19
CA HIS A 23 3.96 -14.53 18.08
C HIS A 23 5.35 -15.07 18.43
N CYS A 24 5.84 -16.03 17.63
CA CYS A 24 7.17 -16.61 17.77
C CYS A 24 8.12 -16.01 16.75
N ILE A 25 9.25 -15.48 17.20
CA ILE A 25 10.37 -15.12 16.35
C ILE A 25 11.44 -16.21 16.53
N LEU A 26 11.80 -16.88 15.43
CA LEU A 26 12.86 -17.87 15.43
C LEU A 26 14.18 -17.19 15.05
N VAL A 27 15.15 -17.27 15.95
CA VAL A 27 16.51 -16.77 15.71
C VAL A 27 17.41 -18.00 15.45
N LYS A 28 18.04 -18.03 14.29
CA LYS A 28 18.98 -19.09 13.91
C LYS A 28 20.36 -18.75 14.49
N GLY A 29 20.81 -19.50 15.50
CA GLY A 29 22.19 -19.49 15.99
C GLY A 29 23.09 -20.40 15.15
N GLU A 30 24.43 -20.29 15.29
CA GLU A 30 25.40 -21.09 14.51
C GLU A 30 25.27 -22.61 14.72
N ASN A 31 24.71 -23.06 15.86
CA ASN A 31 24.55 -24.48 16.20
C ASN A 31 23.21 -24.83 16.86
N SER A 32 22.26 -23.92 16.93
CA SER A 32 20.93 -24.19 17.53
C SER A 32 19.88 -23.27 16.94
N THR A 33 18.65 -23.72 16.94
CA THR A 33 17.48 -22.88 16.62
C THR A 33 16.92 -22.41 17.94
N ASP A 34 17.17 -21.15 18.29
CA ASP A 34 16.59 -20.52 19.48
C ASP A 34 15.25 -19.90 19.10
N GLY A 35 14.18 -20.26 19.80
CA GLY A 35 12.88 -19.60 19.69
C GLY A 35 12.79 -18.45 20.68
N ILE A 36 12.40 -17.25 20.22
CA ILE A 36 12.05 -16.13 21.07
C ILE A 36 10.53 -15.96 21.02
N LEU A 37 9.86 -16.11 22.16
CA LEU A 37 8.45 -15.78 22.29
C LEU A 37 8.32 -14.29 22.59
N VAL A 38 7.56 -13.58 21.79
CA VAL A 38 7.20 -12.18 22.01
C VAL A 38 5.70 -12.13 22.30
N ASN A 39 5.31 -11.59 23.46
CA ASN A 39 3.91 -11.40 23.75
C ASN A 39 3.32 -10.26 22.88
N SER A 40 2.01 -10.22 22.74
CA SER A 40 1.30 -9.22 21.95
C SER A 40 1.44 -7.77 22.47
N GLU A 41 2.00 -7.60 23.67
CA GLU A 41 2.18 -6.29 24.31
C GLU A 41 3.63 -5.79 24.27
N GLY A 42 4.55 -6.53 23.65
CA GLY A 42 5.95 -6.08 23.42
C GLY A 42 6.85 -5.98 24.65
N SER A 43 6.41 -6.42 25.81
CA SER A 43 7.09 -6.18 27.09
C SER A 43 7.54 -7.44 27.83
N GLY A 44 8.08 -8.42 27.12
CA GLY A 44 8.70 -9.56 27.80
C GLY A 44 9.37 -10.51 26.82
N TYR A 45 10.67 -10.73 27.04
CA TYR A 45 11.43 -11.73 26.28
C TYR A 45 11.59 -12.97 27.15
N ALA A 46 11.05 -14.09 26.73
CA ALA A 46 11.42 -15.39 27.27
C ALA A 46 12.41 -16.07 26.30
N ARG A 47 13.62 -16.35 26.78
CA ARG A 47 14.64 -17.06 26.02
C ARG A 47 14.54 -18.54 26.34
N TYR A 48 14.12 -19.35 25.41
CA TYR A 48 14.11 -20.81 25.56
C TYR A 48 15.10 -21.45 24.60
N ALA A 49 16.11 -22.10 25.12
CA ALA A 49 16.92 -23.06 24.39
C ALA A 49 16.22 -24.42 24.47
N ALA A 50 15.26 -24.68 23.61
CA ALA A 50 14.65 -25.99 23.51
C ALA A 50 14.52 -26.39 22.03
N TYR A 51 14.83 -27.64 21.75
CA TYR A 51 14.65 -28.25 20.45
C TYR A 51 13.14 -28.44 20.21
N PHE A 52 12.54 -27.64 19.31
CA PHE A 52 11.14 -27.76 18.92
C PHE A 52 11.05 -28.41 17.53
N PRO A 53 10.74 -29.71 17.40
CA PRO A 53 10.43 -30.31 16.11
C PRO A 53 9.24 -29.63 15.41
N ALA A 54 8.30 -29.11 16.17
CA ALA A 54 7.14 -28.35 15.67
C ALA A 54 7.53 -26.98 15.07
N ALA A 55 8.60 -26.34 15.56
CA ALA A 55 9.09 -25.08 14.99
C ALA A 55 9.61 -25.28 13.55
N GLN A 56 10.13 -26.46 13.23
CA GLN A 56 10.58 -26.79 11.88
C GLN A 56 9.38 -26.93 10.93
N SER A 57 8.23 -27.45 11.41
CA SER A 57 7.00 -27.51 10.60
C SER A 57 6.41 -26.12 10.35
N CYS A 58 6.39 -25.25 11.37
CA CYS A 58 5.94 -23.87 11.22
C CYS A 58 6.84 -23.06 10.26
N LEU A 59 8.17 -23.28 10.32
CA LEU A 59 9.10 -22.68 9.36
C LEU A 59 8.87 -23.19 7.94
N ASN A 60 8.60 -24.48 7.80
CA ASN A 60 8.27 -25.09 6.51
C ASN A 60 6.93 -24.60 5.98
N GLU A 61 5.92 -24.42 6.86
CA GLU A 61 4.62 -23.87 6.50
C GLU A 61 4.75 -22.39 6.09
N GLN A 62 5.48 -21.56 6.85
CA GLN A 62 5.75 -20.16 6.47
C GLN A 62 6.59 -20.05 5.18
N GLN A 63 7.54 -20.96 4.96
CA GLN A 63 8.28 -21.03 3.69
C GLN A 63 7.41 -21.53 2.55
N GLN A 64 6.46 -22.43 2.81
CA GLN A 64 5.47 -22.89 1.84
C GLN A 64 4.42 -21.83 1.56
N GLU A 65 3.98 -21.06 2.56
CA GLU A 65 3.08 -19.91 2.37
C GLU A 65 3.77 -18.77 1.60
N GLN A 66 5.06 -18.51 1.84
CA GLN A 66 5.85 -17.56 1.04
C GLN A 66 6.10 -18.07 -0.40
N GLN A 67 6.19 -19.39 -0.61
CA GLN A 67 6.28 -20.01 -1.93
C GLN A 67 4.92 -20.22 -2.60
N ALA A 68 3.84 -20.22 -1.83
CA ALA A 68 2.46 -20.34 -2.32
C ALA A 68 1.80 -18.98 -2.60
N GLN A 69 2.48 -17.84 -2.38
CA GLN A 69 2.02 -16.58 -2.93
C GLN A 69 2.00 -16.74 -4.46
N PRO A 70 0.86 -16.54 -5.11
CA PRO A 70 0.82 -16.60 -6.56
C PRO A 70 1.94 -15.70 -7.08
N GLN A 71 2.84 -16.26 -7.90
CA GLN A 71 3.90 -15.45 -8.51
C GLN A 71 3.20 -14.33 -9.27
N ARG A 72 3.27 -13.10 -8.73
CA ARG A 72 2.75 -11.94 -9.40
C ARG A 72 3.50 -11.79 -10.71
N ARG A 73 2.79 -11.41 -11.76
CA ARG A 73 3.39 -11.13 -13.06
C ARG A 73 4.34 -9.94 -12.93
N GLU A 74 5.59 -10.12 -13.27
CA GLU A 74 6.55 -9.01 -13.39
C GLU A 74 6.38 -8.33 -14.75
N ILE A 75 6.37 -7.00 -14.75
CA ILE A 75 6.29 -6.19 -15.97
C ILE A 75 7.69 -5.68 -16.30
N THR A 76 8.12 -5.87 -17.53
CA THR A 76 9.38 -5.31 -18.04
C THR A 76 9.18 -3.90 -18.59
N GLN A 77 10.29 -3.17 -18.83
CA GLN A 77 10.22 -1.83 -19.43
C GLN A 77 9.66 -1.87 -20.85
N GLU A 78 9.95 -2.92 -21.61
CA GLU A 78 9.41 -3.13 -22.94
C GLU A 78 7.90 -3.37 -22.92
N GLU A 79 7.42 -4.23 -22.03
CA GLU A 79 5.98 -4.48 -21.84
C GLU A 79 5.26 -3.22 -21.37
N LEU A 80 5.86 -2.45 -20.44
CA LEU A 80 5.32 -1.17 -19.99
C LEU A 80 5.15 -0.20 -21.17
N ALA A 81 6.12 -0.13 -22.08
CA ALA A 81 6.05 0.73 -23.25
C ALA A 81 4.95 0.28 -24.22
N GLU A 82 4.75 -1.03 -24.41
CA GLU A 82 3.68 -1.57 -25.22
C GLU A 82 2.30 -1.28 -24.63
N ILE A 83 2.13 -1.53 -23.31
CA ILE A 83 0.89 -1.22 -22.59
C ILE A 83 0.60 0.29 -22.66
N TYR A 84 1.61 1.13 -22.50
CA TYR A 84 1.46 2.58 -22.63
C TYR A 84 1.01 3.00 -24.01
N ALA A 85 1.59 2.45 -25.08
CA ALA A 85 1.19 2.75 -26.45
C ALA A 85 -0.29 2.38 -26.70
N GLN A 86 -0.75 1.24 -26.20
CA GLN A 86 -2.15 0.83 -26.29
C GLN A 86 -3.06 1.74 -25.46
N HIS A 87 -2.62 2.12 -24.25
CA HIS A 87 -3.38 3.03 -23.39
C HIS A 87 -3.53 4.43 -24.00
N VAL A 88 -2.49 4.96 -24.63
CA VAL A 88 -2.55 6.24 -25.35
C VAL A 88 -3.55 6.18 -26.51
N LEU A 89 -3.57 5.08 -27.25
CA LEU A 89 -4.56 4.85 -28.32
C LEU A 89 -5.98 4.75 -27.74
N TRP A 90 -6.15 4.07 -26.62
CA TRP A 90 -7.44 3.97 -25.93
C TRP A 90 -7.94 5.33 -25.44
N ALA A 91 -7.06 6.13 -24.83
CA ALA A 91 -7.43 7.40 -24.22
C ALA A 91 -7.64 8.54 -25.23
N TYR A 92 -6.87 8.57 -26.31
CA TYR A 92 -6.80 9.72 -27.23
C TYR A 92 -6.97 9.35 -28.72
N GLY A 93 -7.04 8.06 -29.04
CA GLY A 93 -7.20 7.57 -30.40
C GLY A 93 -8.66 7.54 -30.87
N PRO A 94 -8.90 6.99 -32.05
CA PRO A 94 -10.25 6.74 -32.52
C PRO A 94 -11.02 5.78 -31.63
N GLU A 95 -12.35 5.89 -31.60
CA GLU A 95 -13.22 4.99 -30.83
C GLU A 95 -12.93 3.51 -31.13
N GLY A 96 -12.71 2.73 -30.08
CA GLY A 96 -12.37 1.31 -30.17
C GLY A 96 -10.91 1.01 -30.52
N ALA A 97 -10.03 2.02 -30.58
CA ALA A 97 -8.59 1.81 -30.74
C ALA A 97 -7.91 1.64 -29.37
N GLY A 98 -6.87 0.79 -29.32
CA GLY A 98 -6.08 0.57 -28.14
C GLY A 98 -6.82 -0.14 -27.00
N GLU A 99 -6.17 -0.25 -25.86
CA GLU A 99 -6.66 -0.91 -24.66
C GLU A 99 -6.31 -0.09 -23.41
N GLN A 100 -7.22 -0.05 -22.44
CA GLN A 100 -6.95 0.55 -21.12
C GLN A 100 -5.83 -0.22 -20.43
N ALA A 101 -4.87 0.51 -19.83
CA ALA A 101 -3.81 -0.12 -19.08
C ALA A 101 -4.36 -0.77 -17.79
N VAL A 102 -4.06 -2.05 -17.61
CA VAL A 102 -4.44 -2.84 -16.43
C VAL A 102 -3.22 -3.59 -15.92
N PHE A 103 -2.81 -3.27 -14.67
CA PHE A 103 -1.66 -3.85 -13.98
C PHE A 103 -2.07 -4.65 -12.74
N SER A 104 -3.29 -5.17 -12.69
CA SER A 104 -3.78 -5.90 -11.52
C SER A 104 -2.91 -7.09 -11.18
N ASP A 105 -2.60 -7.24 -9.86
CA ASP A 105 -1.79 -8.34 -9.32
C ASP A 105 -0.38 -8.46 -9.94
N CYS A 106 0.18 -7.35 -10.43
CA CYS A 106 1.51 -7.29 -11.05
C CYS A 106 2.59 -6.78 -10.07
N VAL A 107 3.84 -6.94 -10.49
CA VAL A 107 5.02 -6.27 -9.91
C VAL A 107 5.68 -5.43 -10.99
N LEU A 108 5.85 -4.15 -10.70
CA LEU A 108 6.64 -3.21 -11.50
C LEU A 108 7.83 -2.79 -10.64
N SER A 109 9.05 -3.11 -11.06
CA SER A 109 10.25 -2.80 -10.29
C SER A 109 11.31 -2.10 -11.13
N GLY A 110 11.76 -0.94 -10.64
CA GLY A 110 12.85 -0.17 -11.25
C GLY A 110 12.53 0.41 -12.63
N LEU A 111 11.23 0.56 -12.99
CA LEU A 111 10.84 1.02 -14.31
C LEU A 111 10.73 2.55 -14.36
N ASP A 112 10.93 3.10 -15.55
CA ASP A 112 10.80 4.52 -15.86
C ASP A 112 9.41 4.82 -16.45
N MET A 113 8.58 5.55 -15.66
CA MET A 113 7.26 6.04 -16.05
C MET A 113 7.20 7.57 -16.11
N ARG A 114 8.34 8.26 -16.10
CA ARG A 114 8.38 9.72 -16.07
C ARG A 114 7.57 10.37 -17.18
N GLY A 115 6.65 11.25 -16.77
CA GLY A 115 5.79 12.00 -17.69
C GLY A 115 4.79 11.18 -18.48
N MET A 116 4.74 9.85 -18.31
CA MET A 116 3.73 9.01 -18.96
C MET A 116 2.33 9.34 -18.44
N GLN A 117 1.32 9.24 -19.30
CA GLN A 117 -0.07 9.55 -18.97
C GLN A 117 -0.89 8.26 -18.91
N PHE A 118 -1.11 7.77 -17.70
CA PHE A 118 -1.91 6.59 -17.39
C PHE A 118 -3.23 6.96 -16.69
N ASN A 119 -3.85 8.04 -17.13
CA ASN A 119 -5.14 8.47 -16.58
C ASN A 119 -6.21 7.38 -16.80
N ASN A 120 -6.98 7.08 -15.76
CA ASN A 120 -7.94 5.98 -15.71
C ASN A 120 -7.32 4.57 -15.80
N ALA A 121 -6.02 4.39 -15.60
CA ALA A 121 -5.41 3.05 -15.56
C ALA A 121 -5.75 2.33 -14.24
N ILE A 122 -5.69 1.00 -14.27
CA ILE A 122 -6.02 0.13 -13.15
C ILE A 122 -4.75 -0.53 -12.62
N PHE A 123 -4.51 -0.39 -11.29
CA PHE A 123 -3.34 -0.89 -10.57
C PHE A 123 -3.73 -1.68 -9.31
N TRP A 124 -4.82 -2.42 -9.33
CA TRP A 124 -5.31 -3.14 -8.15
C TRP A 124 -4.29 -4.16 -7.63
N ASN A 125 -4.03 -4.14 -6.31
CA ASN A 125 -3.09 -5.04 -5.65
C ASN A 125 -1.68 -5.08 -6.26
N THR A 126 -1.27 -4.05 -6.98
CA THR A 126 0.01 -3.97 -7.69
C THR A 126 1.12 -3.57 -6.72
N VAL A 127 2.29 -4.16 -6.89
CA VAL A 127 3.51 -3.72 -6.21
C VAL A 127 4.31 -2.85 -7.18
N LEU A 128 4.56 -1.60 -6.77
CA LEU A 128 5.39 -0.65 -7.50
C LEU A 128 6.63 -0.39 -6.64
N GLU A 129 7.78 -0.92 -7.05
CA GLU A 129 9.02 -0.82 -6.29
C GLU A 129 10.09 -0.05 -7.08
N GLN A 130 10.73 0.93 -6.43
CA GLN A 130 11.82 1.71 -7.02
C GLN A 130 11.44 2.36 -8.38
N MET A 131 10.16 2.67 -8.57
CA MET A 131 9.65 3.28 -9.80
C MET A 131 10.05 4.75 -9.90
N ASP A 132 10.38 5.22 -11.09
CA ASP A 132 10.45 6.65 -11.38
C ASP A 132 9.17 7.11 -12.10
N MET A 133 8.26 7.71 -11.33
CA MET A 133 6.97 8.22 -11.78
C MET A 133 6.93 9.76 -11.75
N GLN A 134 8.09 10.42 -11.77
CA GLN A 134 8.15 11.87 -11.71
C GLN A 134 7.32 12.51 -12.82
N SER A 135 6.41 13.41 -12.44
CA SER A 135 5.51 14.12 -13.37
C SER A 135 4.61 13.20 -14.22
N ALA A 136 4.43 11.93 -13.84
CA ALA A 136 3.45 11.07 -14.49
C ALA A 136 2.03 11.56 -14.20
N GLY A 137 1.08 11.24 -15.10
CA GLY A 137 -0.35 11.47 -14.92
C GLY A 137 -1.07 10.15 -14.67
N VAL A 138 -1.80 10.09 -13.55
CA VAL A 138 -2.62 8.93 -13.16
C VAL A 138 -3.99 9.38 -12.64
N CYS A 139 -4.49 10.50 -13.16
CA CYS A 139 -5.80 11.02 -12.74
C CYS A 139 -6.89 9.98 -13.01
N PHE A 140 -7.87 9.88 -12.09
CA PHE A 140 -8.94 8.88 -12.14
C PHE A 140 -8.43 7.43 -12.13
N GLY A 141 -7.17 7.20 -11.74
CA GLY A 141 -6.57 5.86 -11.66
C GLY A 141 -7.10 5.07 -10.46
N GLU A 142 -7.20 3.77 -10.62
CA GLU A 142 -7.67 2.85 -9.58
C GLU A 142 -6.48 2.07 -9.00
N PHE A 143 -6.14 2.35 -7.73
CA PHE A 143 -4.95 1.78 -7.07
C PHE A 143 -5.28 0.93 -5.84
N GLN A 144 -6.53 0.55 -5.62
CA GLN A 144 -6.92 -0.14 -4.38
C GLN A 144 -5.98 -1.29 -4.03
N GLY A 145 -5.43 -1.23 -2.79
CA GLY A 145 -4.52 -2.23 -2.27
C GLY A 145 -3.12 -2.22 -2.90
N ALA A 146 -2.76 -1.22 -3.70
CA ALA A 146 -1.43 -1.10 -4.28
C ALA A 146 -0.38 -0.75 -3.22
N GLN A 147 0.85 -1.19 -3.45
CA GLN A 147 2.00 -0.93 -2.60
C GLN A 147 3.06 -0.16 -3.38
N PHE A 148 3.39 1.03 -2.90
CA PHE A 148 4.46 1.86 -3.44
C PHE A 148 5.66 1.80 -2.51
N ILE A 149 6.80 1.31 -3.00
CA ILE A 149 8.01 1.09 -2.19
C ILE A 149 9.17 1.83 -2.83
N ASN A 150 9.74 2.80 -2.12
CA ASN A 150 10.89 3.60 -2.58
C ASN A 150 10.68 4.26 -3.96
N CYS A 151 9.46 4.67 -4.29
CA CYS A 151 9.12 5.28 -5.57
C CYS A 151 9.39 6.80 -5.55
N ASN A 152 9.86 7.32 -6.69
CA ASN A 152 9.89 8.76 -6.97
C ASN A 152 8.61 9.17 -7.69
N MET A 153 7.71 9.84 -6.97
CA MET A 153 6.41 10.31 -7.47
C MET A 153 6.34 11.85 -7.38
N ASP A 154 7.48 12.55 -7.42
CA ASP A 154 7.52 14.00 -7.36
C ASP A 154 6.72 14.62 -8.53
N HIS A 155 5.87 15.58 -8.21
CA HIS A 155 4.99 16.25 -9.17
C HIS A 155 4.01 15.31 -9.91
N LEU A 156 3.71 14.13 -9.35
CA LEU A 156 2.66 13.25 -9.86
C LEU A 156 1.35 14.03 -10.01
N CYS A 157 0.61 13.79 -11.09
CA CYS A 157 -0.75 14.27 -11.25
C CYS A 157 -1.70 13.08 -11.04
N ALA A 158 -2.40 13.05 -9.91
CA ALA A 158 -3.26 11.95 -9.49
C ALA A 158 -4.64 12.46 -9.02
N ASP A 159 -5.10 13.58 -9.56
CA ASP A 159 -6.39 14.14 -9.17
C ASP A 159 -7.51 13.11 -9.42
N GLU A 160 -8.43 12.97 -8.45
CA GLU A 160 -9.57 12.04 -8.48
C GLU A 160 -9.18 10.55 -8.54
N ALA A 161 -7.95 10.20 -8.17
CA ALA A 161 -7.52 8.80 -8.11
C ALA A 161 -7.98 8.11 -6.82
N ASP A 162 -8.21 6.80 -6.91
CA ASP A 162 -8.57 5.96 -5.77
C ASP A 162 -7.35 5.20 -5.24
N PHE A 163 -6.83 5.66 -4.10
CA PHE A 163 -5.71 5.05 -3.36
C PHE A 163 -6.16 4.30 -2.10
N LYS A 164 -7.43 3.95 -2.02
CA LYS A 164 -7.95 3.21 -0.86
C LYS A 164 -7.11 1.97 -0.55
N ASP A 165 -6.84 1.76 0.75
CA ASP A 165 -6.07 0.61 1.25
C ASP A 165 -4.62 0.51 0.69
N CYS A 166 -4.07 1.60 0.12
CA CYS A 166 -2.69 1.63 -0.38
C CYS A 166 -1.66 1.82 0.72
N SER A 167 -0.41 1.46 0.40
CA SER A 167 0.74 1.82 1.24
C SER A 167 1.81 2.55 0.44
N PHE A 168 2.38 3.58 1.07
CA PHE A 168 3.50 4.37 0.56
C PHE A 168 4.66 4.27 1.56
N ASP A 169 5.73 3.58 1.17
CA ASP A 169 6.89 3.33 2.01
C ASP A 169 8.17 3.85 1.36
N GLY A 170 8.83 4.80 2.02
CA GLY A 170 10.04 5.42 1.52
C GLY A 170 9.86 6.23 0.23
N CYS A 171 8.63 6.66 -0.10
CA CYS A 171 8.31 7.34 -1.35
C CYS A 171 8.55 8.85 -1.28
N SER A 172 8.72 9.48 -2.44
CA SER A 172 8.68 10.93 -2.58
C SER A 172 7.47 11.36 -3.40
N LEU A 173 6.59 12.16 -2.80
CA LEU A 173 5.38 12.75 -3.39
C LEU A 173 5.45 14.29 -3.35
N ARG A 174 6.66 14.85 -3.41
CA ARG A 174 6.83 16.32 -3.34
C ARG A 174 6.13 17.00 -4.49
N GLY A 175 5.29 17.97 -4.15
CA GLY A 175 4.53 18.73 -5.14
C GLY A 175 3.53 17.90 -5.95
N ALA A 176 3.21 16.67 -5.52
CA ALA A 176 2.18 15.85 -6.14
C ALA A 176 0.81 16.53 -6.04
N LYS A 177 0.00 16.38 -7.08
CA LYS A 177 -1.40 16.83 -7.12
C LYS A 177 -2.29 15.63 -6.89
N MET A 178 -3.00 15.63 -5.77
CA MET A 178 -3.86 14.54 -5.31
C MET A 178 -5.20 15.14 -4.81
N LEU A 179 -5.79 16.01 -5.62
CA LEU A 179 -7.08 16.62 -5.28
C LEU A 179 -8.20 15.60 -5.45
N HIS A 180 -9.19 15.67 -4.55
CA HIS A 180 -10.37 14.81 -4.59
C HIS A 180 -10.05 13.30 -4.59
N CYS A 181 -8.89 12.90 -4.04
CA CYS A 181 -8.49 11.50 -3.97
C CYS A 181 -9.23 10.76 -2.85
N ASN A 182 -9.40 9.46 -3.04
CA ASN A 182 -9.74 8.55 -1.97
C ASN A 182 -8.44 8.01 -1.34
N LEU A 183 -8.11 8.48 -0.14
CA LEU A 183 -6.96 8.04 0.65
C LEU A 183 -7.42 7.23 1.89
N ALA A 184 -8.63 6.66 1.85
CA ALA A 184 -9.16 5.90 2.97
C ALA A 184 -8.28 4.69 3.28
N ASN A 185 -7.96 4.51 4.57
CA ASN A 185 -7.10 3.45 5.07
C ASN A 185 -5.67 3.42 4.48
N THR A 186 -5.21 4.47 3.81
CA THR A 186 -3.82 4.52 3.31
C THR A 186 -2.82 4.58 4.46
N TYR A 187 -1.65 4.03 4.21
CA TYR A 187 -0.53 4.03 5.14
C TYR A 187 0.69 4.71 4.53
N PHE A 188 1.18 5.76 5.19
CA PHE A 188 2.40 6.48 4.78
C PHE A 188 3.51 6.22 5.81
N ARG A 189 4.64 5.68 5.35
CA ARG A 189 5.84 5.47 6.14
C ARG A 189 7.05 6.06 5.43
N ASP A 190 7.84 6.86 6.16
CA ASP A 190 9.08 7.46 5.63
C ASP A 190 8.89 8.16 4.27
N THR A 191 7.70 8.74 4.04
CA THR A 191 7.28 9.33 2.76
C THR A 191 7.33 10.85 2.83
N LEU A 192 7.74 11.48 1.75
CA LEU A 192 7.89 12.92 1.65
C LEU A 192 6.66 13.54 0.96
N LEU A 193 5.91 14.36 1.69
CA LEU A 193 4.71 15.06 1.23
C LEU A 193 4.89 16.58 1.09
N ASP A 194 6.14 17.08 1.01
CA ASP A 194 6.43 18.52 0.92
C ASP A 194 5.70 19.15 -0.28
N ASN A 195 4.81 20.10 -0.03
CA ASN A 195 3.96 20.77 -1.02
C ASN A 195 3.04 19.84 -1.83
N ALA A 196 2.78 18.62 -1.37
CA ALA A 196 1.73 17.79 -1.94
C ALA A 196 0.37 18.46 -1.70
N ASN A 197 -0.54 18.38 -2.68
CA ASN A 197 -1.88 18.92 -2.56
C ASN A 197 -2.88 17.80 -2.38
N LEU A 198 -3.43 17.67 -1.18
CA LEU A 198 -4.43 16.68 -0.78
C LEU A 198 -5.82 17.30 -0.57
N GLN A 199 -6.06 18.51 -1.10
CA GLN A 199 -7.33 19.21 -0.88
C GLN A 199 -8.51 18.38 -1.33
N ASP A 200 -9.63 18.53 -0.59
CA ASP A 200 -10.90 17.91 -0.90
C ASP A 200 -10.85 16.38 -1.01
N SER A 201 -9.85 15.73 -0.36
CA SER A 201 -9.65 14.28 -0.39
C SER A 201 -10.21 13.60 0.87
N CYS A 202 -10.67 12.35 0.69
CA CYS A 202 -11.06 11.48 1.80
C CYS A 202 -9.82 10.92 2.49
N ILE A 203 -9.67 11.15 3.80
CA ILE A 203 -8.56 10.65 4.62
C ILE A 203 -9.01 9.74 5.76
N ASP A 204 -10.19 9.12 5.65
CA ASP A 204 -10.73 8.25 6.68
C ASP A 204 -9.81 7.04 6.93
N GLY A 205 -9.45 6.82 8.20
CA GLY A 205 -8.53 5.74 8.55
C GLY A 205 -7.09 5.88 8.03
N MET A 206 -6.73 7.00 7.39
CA MET A 206 -5.36 7.26 6.92
C MET A 206 -4.37 7.26 8.08
N LYS A 207 -3.23 6.58 7.91
CA LYS A 207 -2.15 6.52 8.89
C LYS A 207 -0.93 7.23 8.35
N VAL A 208 -0.60 8.36 8.96
CA VAL A 208 0.49 9.25 8.56
C VAL A 208 0.98 9.99 9.80
N SER A 209 2.26 10.35 9.87
CA SER A 209 2.77 11.18 10.97
C SER A 209 2.43 12.67 10.75
N GLU A 210 2.22 13.41 11.85
CA GLU A 210 1.86 14.84 11.78
C GLU A 210 2.92 15.69 11.05
N ASP A 211 4.20 15.38 11.23
CA ASP A 211 5.31 16.07 10.59
C ASP A 211 5.35 15.91 9.06
N MET A 212 4.81 14.81 8.53
CA MET A 212 4.63 14.63 7.08
C MET A 212 3.52 15.54 6.55
N LEU A 213 2.39 15.68 7.26
CA LEU A 213 1.25 16.47 6.81
C LEU A 213 1.46 17.97 6.93
N VAL A 214 2.29 18.45 7.87
CA VAL A 214 2.53 19.89 8.10
C VAL A 214 2.94 20.64 6.83
N LYS A 215 3.56 19.96 5.89
CA LYS A 215 4.08 20.55 4.65
C LYS A 215 3.17 20.31 3.43
N ALA A 216 2.11 19.53 3.60
CA ALA A 216 1.11 19.27 2.58
C ALA A 216 -0.08 20.25 2.69
N ASP A 217 -0.78 20.47 1.58
CA ASP A 217 -2.03 21.21 1.58
C ASP A 217 -3.20 20.24 1.84
N THR A 218 -3.76 20.32 3.04
CA THR A 218 -4.83 19.45 3.53
C THR A 218 -6.15 20.20 3.72
N ARG A 219 -6.38 21.30 2.99
CA ARG A 219 -7.64 22.05 3.10
C ARG A 219 -8.82 21.21 2.66
N ASN A 220 -9.92 21.30 3.39
CA ASN A 220 -11.18 20.62 3.11
C ASN A 220 -11.08 19.07 3.05
N VAL A 221 -10.03 18.46 3.59
CA VAL A 221 -10.02 16.99 3.72
C VAL A 221 -11.18 16.55 4.62
N PHE A 222 -11.73 15.39 4.35
CA PHE A 222 -12.90 14.89 5.06
C PHE A 222 -12.74 13.42 5.47
N PHE A 223 -13.61 12.98 6.36
CA PHE A 223 -13.67 11.62 6.89
C PHE A 223 -14.98 10.99 6.44
N GLY A 224 -14.91 9.75 5.94
CA GLY A 224 -16.06 8.99 5.49
C GLY A 224 -16.08 8.74 3.99
N GLU A 225 -15.92 7.47 3.62
CA GLU A 225 -15.87 7.02 2.22
C GLU A 225 -17.13 7.38 1.43
N SER A 226 -18.30 7.37 2.09
CA SER A 226 -19.57 7.73 1.46
C SER A 226 -19.61 9.16 0.94
N ASP A 227 -18.88 10.06 1.60
CA ASP A 227 -18.83 11.46 1.21
C ASP A 227 -17.99 11.66 -0.06
N TRP A 228 -16.90 10.88 -0.21
CA TRP A 228 -16.08 10.90 -1.42
C TRP A 228 -16.87 10.40 -2.64
N ILE A 229 -17.59 9.28 -2.52
CA ILE A 229 -18.42 8.73 -3.60
C ILE A 229 -19.49 9.75 -4.04
N ALA A 230 -20.08 10.47 -3.08
CA ALA A 230 -21.09 11.49 -3.40
C ALA A 230 -20.51 12.67 -4.17
N GLN A 231 -19.24 13.03 -3.94
CA GLN A 231 -18.59 14.17 -4.62
C GLN A 231 -18.09 13.82 -6.03
N THR A 232 -17.66 12.58 -6.25
CA THR A 232 -17.09 12.14 -7.53
C THR A 232 -18.12 11.48 -8.47
N SER A 233 -19.37 11.29 -8.00
CA SER A 233 -20.43 10.73 -8.84
C SER A 233 -20.78 11.69 -9.99
N PRO A 234 -20.86 11.20 -11.25
CA PRO A 234 -21.17 12.03 -12.40
C PRO A 234 -22.55 12.72 -12.37
N ASP A 235 -23.40 12.33 -11.42
CA ASP A 235 -24.73 12.93 -11.22
C ASP A 235 -24.71 14.14 -10.23
N CYS A 236 -23.56 14.47 -9.63
CA CYS A 236 -23.40 15.69 -8.84
C CYS A 236 -23.20 16.89 -9.78
N GLU A 237 -24.30 17.52 -10.22
CA GLU A 237 -24.20 18.86 -10.78
C GLU A 237 -23.63 19.81 -9.70
N PRO A 238 -22.60 20.63 -10.03
CA PRO A 238 -22.12 21.62 -9.10
C PRO A 238 -23.25 22.57 -8.77
N THR A 239 -23.77 22.51 -7.54
CA THR A 239 -24.67 23.52 -7.01
C THR A 239 -23.91 24.85 -6.98
N MET A 240 -24.01 25.63 -8.04
CA MET A 240 -23.64 27.03 -8.01
C MET A 240 -24.55 27.71 -6.98
N GLN A 241 -24.05 27.88 -5.76
CA GLN A 241 -24.60 28.86 -4.86
C GLN A 241 -24.36 30.25 -5.48
N MET A 242 -25.35 30.74 -6.22
CA MET A 242 -25.42 32.13 -6.58
C MET A 242 -25.53 32.91 -5.27
N GLY A 243 -24.43 33.53 -4.86
CA GLY A 243 -24.43 34.53 -3.81
C GLY A 243 -25.44 35.62 -4.17
N GLY A 244 -26.54 35.63 -3.46
CA GLY A 244 -27.49 36.72 -3.48
C GLY A 244 -26.85 38.00 -2.92
N MET A 245 -27.07 39.09 -3.60
CA MET A 245 -26.73 40.48 -3.29
C MET A 245 -27.02 40.90 -1.84
#